data_fd0dd7a2d235a7f1b9c941e6508abc96
#
_entry.id   fd0dd7a2d235a7f1b9c941e6508abc96
#
_cell.length_a   1.000
_cell.length_b   1.000
_cell.length_c   1.000
_cell.angle_alpha   90.00
_cell.angle_beta   90.00
_cell.angle_gamma   90.00
#
_symmetry.space_group_name_H-M   'P 1'
#
loop_
_entity.id
_entity.type
_entity.pdbx_description
1 polymer ?
#
loop_
_entity_poly.entity_id
_entity_poly.type
_entity_poly.pdbx_seq_one_letter_code
_entity_poly.pdbx_strand_id
1 'polypeptide(L)'
;MAVFDLVSRRWVLRVLWELSQAESPLTFRDLKGRCADMSSSVLTRRIAELREARLVEKDEGGYVLSDLGNGLVASLGPLTDWAVTWAAALEAP
;
A
#
# COMPACT_ATOMS: atom_id res chain seq x y z
N MET A 1 -2.31 -16.94 5.88
CA MET A 1 -1.55 -16.38 4.76
C MET A 1 -0.23 -15.82 5.28
N ALA A 2 0.87 -16.21 4.69
CA ALA A 2 2.16 -15.63 5.06
C ALA A 2 2.25 -14.20 4.53
N VAL A 3 2.87 -13.30 5.30
CA VAL A 3 2.98 -11.89 4.92
C VAL A 3 3.66 -11.72 3.56
N PHE A 4 4.65 -12.55 3.24
CA PHE A 4 5.34 -12.44 1.96
C PHE A 4 4.44 -12.76 0.77
N ASP A 5 3.50 -13.68 0.93
CA ASP A 5 2.54 -13.99 -0.14
C ASP A 5 1.66 -12.78 -0.46
N LEU A 6 1.28 -12.03 0.58
CA LEU A 6 0.45 -10.84 0.40
C LEU A 6 1.26 -9.70 -0.21
N VAL A 7 2.39 -9.33 0.40
CA VAL A 7 3.15 -8.14 -0.02
C VAL A 7 3.85 -8.34 -1.36
N SER A 8 4.05 -9.58 -1.80
CA SER A 8 4.65 -9.85 -3.11
C SER A 8 3.65 -9.71 -4.26
N ARG A 9 2.37 -9.63 -3.98
CA ARG A 9 1.37 -9.40 -5.03
C ARG A 9 1.55 -8.01 -5.61
N ARG A 10 1.47 -7.94 -6.93
CA ARG A 10 1.68 -6.68 -7.63
C ARG A 10 0.72 -5.60 -7.11
N TRP A 11 1.25 -4.43 -6.85
CA TRP A 11 0.54 -3.22 -6.42
C TRP A 11 0.11 -3.19 -4.96
N VAL A 12 0.25 -4.27 -4.18
CA VAL A 12 -0.17 -4.27 -2.76
C VAL A 12 0.55 -3.19 -1.97
N LEU A 13 1.88 -3.14 -2.06
CA LEU A 13 2.67 -2.14 -1.33
C LEU A 13 2.35 -0.72 -1.80
N ARG A 14 2.04 -0.53 -3.09
CA ARG A 14 1.67 0.79 -3.61
C ARG A 14 0.35 1.27 -3.02
N VAL A 15 -0.65 0.40 -2.93
CA VAL A 15 -1.94 0.76 -2.34
C VAL A 15 -1.77 1.10 -0.86
N LEU A 16 -1.03 0.28 -0.11
CA LEU A 16 -0.75 0.55 1.30
C LEU A 16 -0.03 1.89 1.47
N TRP A 17 0.95 2.16 0.64
CA TRP A 17 1.70 3.42 0.67
C TRP A 17 0.79 4.62 0.45
N GLU A 18 -0.04 4.58 -0.60
CA GLU A 18 -0.94 5.70 -0.90
C GLU A 18 -1.90 5.97 0.25
N LEU A 19 -2.46 4.91 0.86
CA LEU A 19 -3.33 5.08 2.02
C LEU A 19 -2.57 5.66 3.22
N SER A 20 -1.31 5.29 3.40
CA SER A 20 -0.49 5.79 4.52
C SER A 20 -0.16 7.28 4.38
N GLN A 21 -0.08 7.78 3.15
CA GLN A 21 0.24 9.18 2.88
C GLN A 21 -1.00 10.08 2.91
N ALA A 22 -2.18 9.51 2.92
CA ALA A 22 -3.41 10.28 2.89
C ALA A 22 -3.75 10.82 4.28
N GLU A 23 -4.15 12.08 4.36
CA GLU A 23 -4.58 12.72 5.61
C GLU A 23 -6.04 12.38 5.97
N SER A 24 -6.79 11.87 5.01
CA SER A 24 -8.19 11.49 5.18
C SER A 24 -8.48 10.23 4.37
N PRO A 25 -9.60 9.55 4.63
CA PRO A 25 -9.98 8.37 3.85
C PRO A 25 -9.98 8.64 2.35
N LEU A 26 -9.57 7.66 1.56
CA LEU A 26 -9.57 7.77 0.10
C LEU A 26 -10.70 6.95 -0.48
N THR A 27 -11.50 7.57 -1.35
CA THR A 27 -12.50 6.85 -2.13
C THR A 27 -11.80 5.97 -3.16
N PHE A 28 -12.55 5.03 -3.77
CA PHE A 28 -12.00 4.24 -4.87
C PHE A 28 -11.45 5.15 -5.99
N ARG A 29 -12.19 6.20 -6.31
CA ARG A 29 -11.80 7.16 -7.33
C ARG A 29 -10.49 7.86 -6.98
N ASP A 30 -10.33 8.27 -5.71
CA ASP A 30 -9.10 8.91 -5.23
C ASP A 30 -7.91 7.95 -5.36
N LEU A 31 -8.08 6.70 -4.92
CA LEU A 31 -7.04 5.68 -5.04
C LEU A 31 -6.68 5.40 -6.49
N LYS A 32 -7.68 5.30 -7.36
CA LYS A 32 -7.44 5.06 -8.79
C LYS A 32 -6.64 6.21 -9.40
N GLY A 33 -6.93 7.45 -8.99
CA GLY A 33 -6.17 8.61 -9.44
C GLY A 33 -4.70 8.57 -9.00
N ARG A 34 -4.44 8.12 -7.77
CA ARG A 34 -3.08 8.01 -7.23
C ARG A 34 -2.30 6.83 -7.82
N CYS A 35 -3.03 5.79 -8.24
CA CYS A 35 -2.47 4.57 -8.82
C CYS A 35 -2.87 4.47 -10.29
N ALA A 36 -2.61 5.53 -11.06
CA ALA A 36 -3.13 5.68 -12.42
C ALA A 36 -2.71 4.54 -13.36
N ASP A 37 -1.54 3.94 -13.12
CA ASP A 37 -1.02 2.84 -13.95
C ASP A 37 -1.73 1.51 -13.67
N MET A 38 -2.51 1.44 -12.59
CA MET A 38 -3.21 0.23 -12.20
C MET A 38 -4.61 0.22 -12.82
N SER A 39 -5.04 -0.91 -13.37
CA SER A 39 -6.41 -1.02 -13.87
C SER A 39 -7.40 -1.02 -12.71
N SER A 40 -8.63 -0.61 -12.99
CA SER A 40 -9.70 -0.61 -11.99
C SER A 40 -10.00 -2.00 -11.45
N SER A 41 -9.94 -3.04 -12.30
CA SER A 41 -10.18 -4.41 -11.87
C SER A 41 -9.08 -4.92 -10.93
N VAL A 42 -7.82 -4.57 -11.20
CA VAL A 42 -6.70 -4.93 -10.32
C VAL A 42 -6.82 -4.19 -8.99
N LEU A 43 -7.12 -2.89 -9.02
CA LEU A 43 -7.30 -2.11 -7.80
C LEU A 43 -8.42 -2.69 -6.94
N THR A 44 -9.56 -3.01 -7.54
CA THR A 44 -10.68 -3.64 -6.84
C THR A 44 -10.24 -4.92 -6.14
N ARG A 45 -9.48 -5.76 -6.85
CA ARG A 45 -8.98 -7.03 -6.30
C ARG A 45 -8.01 -6.80 -5.15
N ARG A 46 -7.08 -5.88 -5.30
CA ARG A 46 -6.09 -5.59 -4.24
C ARG A 46 -6.75 -5.03 -2.98
N ILE A 47 -7.72 -4.13 -3.13
CA ILE A 47 -8.48 -3.61 -2.00
C ILE A 47 -9.22 -4.74 -1.29
N ALA A 48 -9.89 -5.63 -2.04
CA ALA A 48 -10.61 -6.76 -1.45
C ALA A 48 -9.68 -7.67 -0.65
N GLU A 49 -8.51 -7.99 -1.20
CA GLU A 49 -7.49 -8.81 -0.53
C GLU A 49 -6.99 -8.15 0.76
N LEU A 50 -6.75 -6.85 0.71
CA LEU A 50 -6.28 -6.10 1.88
C LEU A 50 -7.35 -6.00 2.96
N ARG A 51 -8.61 -5.88 2.58
CA ARG A 51 -9.73 -5.89 3.53
C ARG A 51 -9.90 -7.27 4.16
N GLU A 52 -9.79 -8.33 3.38
CA GLU A 52 -9.84 -9.69 3.88
C GLU A 52 -8.70 -9.95 4.88
N ALA A 53 -7.52 -9.41 4.61
CA ALA A 53 -6.37 -9.51 5.51
C ALA A 53 -6.47 -8.56 6.72
N ARG A 54 -7.54 -7.76 6.81
CA ARG A 54 -7.80 -6.79 7.90
C ARG A 54 -6.77 -5.66 7.98
N LEU A 55 -6.12 -5.35 6.89
CA LEU A 55 -5.15 -4.25 6.80
C LEU A 55 -5.78 -2.95 6.34
N VAL A 56 -6.91 -3.04 5.63
CA VAL A 56 -7.66 -1.91 5.12
C VAL A 56 -9.11 -2.03 5.58
N GLU A 57 -9.68 -0.91 6.00
CA GLU A 57 -11.07 -0.80 6.39
C GLU A 57 -11.77 0.20 5.49
N LYS A 58 -13.08 0.08 5.37
CA LYS A 58 -13.89 1.06 4.67
C LYS A 58 -14.80 1.77 5.66
N ASP A 59 -14.73 3.10 5.69
CA ASP A 59 -15.63 3.93 6.45
C ASP A 59 -16.49 4.80 5.52
N GLU A 60 -17.20 5.78 6.07
CA GLU A 60 -18.08 6.65 5.28
C GLU A 60 -17.33 7.49 4.24
N GLY A 61 -16.08 7.86 4.56
CA GLY A 61 -15.27 8.72 3.69
C GLY A 61 -14.45 7.93 2.65
N GLY A 62 -14.38 6.60 2.75
CA GLY A 62 -13.60 5.77 1.86
C GLY A 62 -12.75 4.74 2.58
N TYR A 63 -11.60 4.43 2.03
CA TYR A 63 -10.70 3.41 2.57
C TYR A 63 -9.63 4.03 3.46
N VAL A 64 -9.32 3.34 4.54
CA VAL A 64 -8.28 3.72 5.50
C VAL A 64 -7.48 2.49 5.90
N LEU A 65 -6.25 2.70 6.36
CA LEU A 65 -5.49 1.62 7.01
C LEU A 65 -6.08 1.33 8.39
N SER A 66 -6.21 0.05 8.72
CA SER A 66 -6.49 -0.37 10.08
C SER A 66 -5.24 -0.19 10.95
N ASP A 67 -5.37 -0.44 12.26
CA ASP A 67 -4.19 -0.46 13.14
C ASP A 67 -3.16 -1.49 12.67
N LEU A 68 -3.63 -2.66 12.21
CA LEU A 68 -2.74 -3.67 11.64
C LEU A 68 -2.07 -3.18 10.36
N GLY A 69 -2.82 -2.50 9.49
CA GLY A 69 -2.26 -1.92 8.27
C GLY A 69 -1.21 -0.87 8.56
N ASN A 70 -1.48 0.01 9.53
CA ASN A 70 -0.50 1.01 9.97
C ASN A 70 0.76 0.34 10.53
N GLY A 71 0.60 -0.75 11.30
CA GLY A 71 1.72 -1.52 11.82
C GLY A 71 2.58 -2.12 10.72
N LEU A 72 1.96 -2.65 9.68
CA LEU A 72 2.71 -3.19 8.53
C LEU A 72 3.50 -2.09 7.82
N VAL A 73 2.87 -0.96 7.53
CA VAL A 73 3.56 0.15 6.86
C VAL A 73 4.72 0.65 7.71
N ALA A 74 4.54 0.77 9.03
CA ALA A 74 5.62 1.17 9.94
C ALA A 74 6.79 0.18 9.88
N SER A 75 6.52 -1.11 9.74
CA SER A 75 7.55 -2.16 9.62
C SER A 75 8.39 -2.02 8.36
N LEU A 76 7.89 -1.32 7.35
CA LEU A 76 8.59 -1.11 6.08
C LEU A 76 9.52 0.09 6.11
N GLY A 77 9.52 0.89 7.18
CA GLY A 77 10.39 2.05 7.30
C GLY A 77 11.87 1.73 7.11
N PRO A 78 12.43 0.73 7.83
CA PRO A 78 13.83 0.33 7.64
C PRO A 78 14.13 -0.14 6.21
N LEU A 79 13.19 -0.78 5.55
CA LEU A 79 13.35 -1.19 4.16
C LEU A 79 13.46 0.02 3.23
N THR A 80 12.65 1.04 3.47
CA THR A 80 12.70 2.29 2.70
C THR A 80 14.04 2.99 2.89
N ASP A 81 14.54 3.05 4.11
CA ASP A 81 15.85 3.64 4.42
C ASP A 81 16.98 2.88 3.73
N TRP A 82 16.93 1.56 3.78
CA TRP A 82 17.89 0.72 3.08
C TRP A 82 17.84 0.94 1.56
N ALA A 83 16.64 1.12 1.00
CA ALA A 83 16.47 1.33 -0.44
C ALA A 83 17.16 2.60 -0.92
N VAL A 84 17.20 3.66 -0.09
CA VAL A 84 17.94 4.87 -0.41
C VAL A 84 19.44 4.59 -0.51
N THR A 85 19.98 3.83 0.43
CA THR A 85 21.40 3.42 0.40
C THR A 85 21.71 2.57 -0.82
N TRP A 86 20.82 1.64 -1.13
CA TRP A 86 20.97 0.77 -2.28
C TRP A 86 20.94 1.56 -3.60
N ALA A 87 20.00 2.47 -3.75
CA ALA A 87 19.91 3.32 -4.94
C ALA A 87 21.18 4.15 -5.14
N ALA A 88 21.73 4.71 -4.07
CA ALA A 88 22.97 5.47 -4.13
C ALA A 88 24.14 4.58 -4.57
N ALA A 89 24.20 3.34 -4.10
CA ALA A 89 25.24 2.40 -4.51
C ALA A 89 25.18 2.06 -6.00
N LEU A 90 23.95 1.96 -6.54
CA LEU A 90 23.77 1.68 -7.97
C LEU A 90 24.23 2.84 -8.86
N GLU A 91 24.23 4.06 -8.36
CA GLU A 91 24.67 5.25 -9.09
C GLU A 91 26.17 5.49 -8.93
N ALA A 92 26.82 4.84 -7.98
CA ALA A 92 28.26 5.00 -7.75
C ALA A 92 29.06 4.37 -8.89
N PRO A 93 30.19 4.99 -9.31
CA PRO A 93 31.05 4.43 -10.35
C PRO A 93 31.78 3.17 -9.91
#